data_6073d44ecd16fd1ee9cd21e6931ed20c
#
_entry.id   6073d44ecd16fd1ee9cd21e6931ed20c
#
_cell.length_a   1.000
_cell.length_b   1.000
_cell.length_c   1.000
_cell.angle_alpha   90.00
_cell.angle_beta   90.00
_cell.angle_gamma   90.00
#
_symmetry.space_group_name_H-M   'P 1'
#
loop_
_entity.id
_entity.type
_entity.pdbx_description
1 polymer ?
#
loop_
_entity_poly.entity_id
_entity_poly.type
_entity_poly.pdbx_seq_one_letter_code
_entity_poly.pdbx_strand_id
1 'polypeptide(L)'
;MKKILAAENLSYSINEAKLFQGLSFELHEGNALHVLGSNGSGKTSLLRIISGLTKPTRGIIKKYNTKNICFVGHKNALKQYLTVEDNISLLEVDKHIDLNIFLEKLELNNLLDVMVANLSYGQQKKSALLRVFLNDSDLLVLDEPCVGLDKNSKNILCSFLRDQKEDKKALIFSSHLSLDIDSEFINLDKVTS
;
A
#
# COMPACT_ATOMS: atom_id res chain seq x y z
N MET A 1 -12.64 -17.67 8.92
CA MET A 1 -12.25 -16.36 8.36
C MET A 1 -12.61 -16.36 6.88
N LYS A 2 -13.14 -15.26 6.37
CA LYS A 2 -13.56 -15.16 4.98
C LYS A 2 -12.37 -14.85 4.09
N LYS A 3 -12.25 -15.59 2.96
CA LYS A 3 -11.17 -15.37 2.00
C LYS A 3 -11.39 -14.06 1.24
N ILE A 4 -10.36 -13.24 1.14
CA ILE A 4 -10.34 -11.98 0.40
C ILE A 4 -9.66 -12.15 -0.96
N LEU A 5 -8.56 -12.92 -0.99
CA LEU A 5 -7.76 -13.10 -2.19
C LEU A 5 -7.07 -14.46 -2.18
N ALA A 6 -6.93 -15.06 -3.36
CA ALA A 6 -6.03 -16.18 -3.59
C ALA A 6 -5.16 -15.92 -4.82
N ALA A 7 -3.88 -16.19 -4.69
CA ALA A 7 -2.90 -16.24 -5.76
C ALA A 7 -2.62 -17.70 -6.09
N GLU A 8 -2.73 -18.08 -7.36
CA GLU A 8 -2.53 -19.46 -7.81
C GLU A 8 -1.43 -19.50 -8.88
N ASN A 9 -0.32 -20.12 -8.54
CA ASN A 9 0.81 -20.41 -9.43
C ASN A 9 1.33 -19.16 -10.19
N LEU A 10 1.44 -18.02 -9.48
CA LEU A 10 1.86 -16.77 -10.07
C LEU A 10 3.34 -16.82 -10.47
N SER A 11 3.61 -16.36 -11.69
CA SER A 11 4.97 -16.14 -12.17
C SER A 11 5.03 -14.79 -12.89
N TYR A 12 6.15 -14.10 -12.75
CA TYR A 12 6.36 -12.83 -13.41
C TYR A 12 7.79 -12.64 -13.86
N SER A 13 7.95 -12.15 -15.07
CA SER A 13 9.25 -11.86 -15.68
C SER A 13 9.22 -10.49 -16.34
N ILE A 14 10.36 -9.80 -16.34
CA ILE A 14 10.58 -8.53 -17.06
C ILE A 14 11.80 -8.74 -17.96
N ASN A 15 11.66 -8.51 -19.27
CA ASN A 15 12.77 -8.63 -20.23
C ASN A 15 13.59 -9.93 -20.03
N GLU A 16 12.91 -11.08 -20.00
CA GLU A 16 13.50 -12.42 -19.78
C GLU A 16 14.01 -12.69 -18.34
N ALA A 17 14.22 -11.67 -17.51
CA ALA A 17 14.59 -11.86 -16.12
C ALA A 17 13.36 -12.32 -15.30
N LYS A 18 13.44 -13.54 -14.73
CA LYS A 18 12.42 -14.09 -13.84
C LYS A 18 12.52 -13.41 -12.48
N LEU A 19 11.44 -12.81 -12.01
CA LEU A 19 11.37 -12.18 -10.69
C LEU A 19 10.84 -13.15 -9.63
N PHE A 20 9.80 -13.92 -9.97
CA PHE A 20 9.30 -15.02 -9.13
C PHE A 20 8.55 -16.04 -9.98
N GLN A 21 8.44 -17.27 -9.49
CA GLN A 21 7.81 -18.38 -10.22
C GLN A 21 7.01 -19.28 -9.29
N GLY A 22 5.79 -19.65 -9.70
CA GLY A 22 4.97 -20.63 -9.01
C GLY A 22 4.44 -20.20 -7.65
N LEU A 23 4.39 -18.89 -7.38
CA LEU A 23 3.94 -18.35 -6.10
C LEU A 23 2.44 -18.60 -5.89
N SER A 24 2.09 -19.23 -4.76
CA SER A 24 0.70 -19.44 -4.37
C SER A 24 0.50 -19.07 -2.90
N PHE A 25 -0.56 -18.34 -2.59
CA PHE A 25 -0.93 -17.95 -1.24
C PHE A 25 -2.41 -17.54 -1.17
N GLU A 26 -2.93 -17.48 0.03
CA GLU A 26 -4.27 -16.96 0.31
C GLU A 26 -4.21 -15.85 1.34
N LEU A 27 -5.15 -14.91 1.27
CA LEU A 27 -5.33 -13.85 2.24
C LEU A 27 -6.77 -13.82 2.72
N HIS A 28 -6.95 -13.70 4.02
CA HIS A 28 -8.25 -13.69 4.68
C HIS A 28 -8.52 -12.34 5.36
N GLU A 29 -9.79 -12.08 5.68
CA GLU A 29 -10.19 -10.90 6.48
C GLU A 29 -9.41 -10.84 7.79
N GLY A 30 -8.93 -9.65 8.16
CA GLY A 30 -8.14 -9.41 9.36
C GLY A 30 -6.72 -9.95 9.34
N ASN A 31 -6.25 -10.49 8.21
CA ASN A 31 -4.87 -10.94 8.06
C ASN A 31 -4.00 -9.90 7.37
N ALA A 32 -2.72 -9.92 7.73
CA ALA A 32 -1.69 -9.12 7.06
C ALA A 32 -0.65 -10.03 6.42
N LEU A 33 -0.20 -9.68 5.22
CA LEU A 33 0.84 -10.38 4.47
C LEU A 33 2.01 -9.42 4.20
N HIS A 34 3.18 -9.75 4.74
CA HIS A 34 4.41 -9.00 4.51
C HIS A 34 5.19 -9.62 3.35
N VAL A 35 5.42 -8.87 2.28
CA VAL A 35 6.22 -9.28 1.13
C VAL A 35 7.66 -8.87 1.34
N LEU A 36 8.53 -9.86 1.57
CA LEU A 36 9.96 -9.73 1.78
C LEU A 36 10.75 -10.04 0.51
N GLY A 37 11.98 -9.57 0.45
CA GLY A 37 12.93 -9.86 -0.62
C GLY A 37 13.92 -8.72 -0.82
N SER A 38 15.02 -9.01 -1.51
CA SER A 38 16.05 -8.05 -1.89
C SER A 38 15.51 -6.97 -2.85
N ASN A 39 16.31 -5.93 -3.08
CA ASN A 39 15.97 -4.95 -4.12
C ASN A 39 16.00 -5.63 -5.49
N GLY A 40 14.94 -5.41 -6.28
CA GLY A 40 14.78 -6.07 -7.58
C GLY A 40 14.11 -7.44 -7.55
N SER A 41 13.82 -8.04 -6.38
CA SER A 41 13.16 -9.36 -6.27
C SER A 41 11.72 -9.41 -6.79
N GLY A 42 11.12 -8.25 -7.11
CA GLY A 42 9.76 -8.20 -7.65
C GLY A 42 8.66 -7.83 -6.66
N LYS A 43 8.97 -7.34 -5.45
CA LYS A 43 7.98 -6.90 -4.43
C LYS A 43 6.95 -5.95 -5.03
N THR A 44 7.39 -4.83 -5.60
CA THR A 44 6.53 -3.86 -6.27
C THR A 44 5.71 -4.49 -7.38
N SER A 45 6.30 -5.40 -8.17
CA SER A 45 5.60 -6.10 -9.26
C SER A 45 4.49 -6.99 -8.73
N LEU A 46 4.75 -7.76 -7.66
CA LEU A 46 3.73 -8.58 -7.00
C LEU A 46 2.58 -7.73 -6.46
N LEU A 47 2.89 -6.63 -5.77
CA LEU A 47 1.87 -5.72 -5.24
C LEU A 47 1.01 -5.10 -6.37
N ARG A 48 1.61 -4.75 -7.50
CA ARG A 48 0.89 -4.25 -8.69
C ARG A 48 0.02 -5.31 -9.33
N ILE A 49 0.46 -6.57 -9.36
CA ILE A 49 -0.34 -7.70 -9.88
C ILE A 49 -1.55 -7.92 -8.97
N ILE A 50 -1.37 -7.94 -7.65
CA ILE A 50 -2.45 -8.07 -6.68
C ILE A 50 -3.48 -6.94 -6.83
N SER A 51 -3.01 -5.71 -7.03
CA SER A 51 -3.87 -4.54 -7.25
C SER A 51 -4.56 -4.53 -8.62
N GLY A 52 -4.16 -5.42 -9.55
CA GLY A 52 -4.72 -5.47 -10.90
C GLY A 52 -4.12 -4.45 -11.88
N LEU A 53 -3.04 -3.76 -11.48
CA LEU A 53 -2.33 -2.77 -12.31
C LEU A 53 -1.37 -3.41 -13.30
N THR A 54 -1.03 -4.67 -13.10
CA THR A 54 -0.13 -5.44 -13.97
C THR A 54 -0.65 -6.88 -14.07
N LYS A 55 -0.55 -7.48 -15.25
CA LYS A 55 -0.89 -8.89 -15.44
C LYS A 55 0.32 -9.78 -15.13
N PRO A 56 0.15 -10.92 -14.45
CA PRO A 56 1.22 -11.88 -14.28
C PRO A 56 1.57 -12.55 -15.61
N THR A 57 2.78 -13.09 -15.74
CA THR A 57 3.19 -13.89 -16.91
C THR A 57 2.47 -15.23 -16.92
N ARG A 58 2.26 -15.84 -15.76
CA ARG A 58 1.48 -17.07 -15.55
C ARG A 58 0.75 -17.01 -14.22
N GLY A 59 -0.28 -17.85 -14.09
CA GLY A 59 -1.10 -17.92 -12.88
C GLY A 59 -2.21 -16.87 -12.86
N ILE A 60 -2.96 -16.85 -11.78
CA ILE A 60 -4.12 -15.97 -11.63
C ILE A 60 -4.24 -15.43 -10.21
N ILE A 61 -4.86 -14.26 -10.07
CA ILE A 61 -5.37 -13.72 -8.80
C ILE A 61 -6.89 -13.88 -8.81
N LYS A 62 -7.41 -14.57 -7.81
CA LYS A 62 -8.86 -14.64 -7.54
C LYS A 62 -9.19 -13.70 -6.39
N LYS A 63 -10.14 -12.81 -6.58
CA LYS A 63 -10.65 -11.88 -5.56
C LYS A 63 -12.03 -12.36 -5.11
N TYR A 64 -12.28 -12.38 -3.81
CA TYR A 64 -13.51 -12.87 -3.20
C TYR A 64 -14.20 -11.73 -2.44
N ASN A 65 -15.33 -11.24 -2.96
CA ASN A 65 -16.10 -10.13 -2.34
C ASN A 65 -15.28 -8.87 -1.99
N THR A 66 -14.13 -8.69 -2.64
CA THR A 66 -13.29 -7.50 -2.47
C THR A 66 -13.82 -6.45 -3.43
N LYS A 67 -14.52 -5.46 -2.92
CA LYS A 67 -15.09 -4.38 -3.73
C LYS A 67 -14.02 -3.35 -4.09
N ASN A 68 -13.24 -2.94 -3.10
CA ASN A 68 -12.28 -1.85 -3.24
C ASN A 68 -10.89 -2.27 -2.76
N ILE A 69 -9.87 -1.86 -3.52
CA ILE A 69 -8.45 -2.03 -3.17
C ILE A 69 -7.80 -0.66 -3.15
N CYS A 70 -7.24 -0.27 -2.02
CA CYS A 70 -6.39 0.90 -1.93
C CYS A 70 -4.94 0.50 -2.18
N PHE A 71 -4.34 1.01 -3.26
CA PHE A 71 -2.93 0.80 -3.57
C PHE A 71 -2.12 2.09 -3.37
N VAL A 72 -1.08 2.01 -2.55
CA VAL A 72 -0.06 3.05 -2.43
C VAL A 72 1.29 2.47 -2.81
N GLY A 73 1.77 2.89 -3.96
CA GLY A 73 3.06 2.46 -4.48
C GLY A 73 4.24 3.26 -3.91
N HIS A 74 5.43 2.86 -4.32
CA HIS A 74 6.66 3.58 -3.95
C HIS A 74 6.64 5.06 -4.39
N LYS A 75 6.09 5.33 -5.58
CA LYS A 75 5.82 6.70 -6.03
C LYS A 75 4.52 7.20 -5.40
N ASN A 76 4.53 8.38 -4.83
CA ASN A 76 3.40 8.96 -4.09
C ASN A 76 2.13 9.17 -4.94
N ALA A 77 2.26 9.16 -6.28
CA ALA A 77 1.17 9.36 -7.25
C ALA A 77 0.36 10.66 -7.01
N LEU A 78 1.06 11.71 -6.56
CA LEU A 78 0.53 13.05 -6.44
C LEU A 78 0.82 13.86 -7.69
N LYS A 79 -0.08 14.80 -8.03
CA LYS A 79 0.12 15.76 -9.11
C LYS A 79 1.00 16.90 -8.62
N GLN A 80 2.23 16.94 -9.12
CA GLN A 80 3.30 17.85 -8.62
C GLN A 80 2.95 19.32 -8.79
N TYR A 81 2.21 19.68 -9.84
CA TYR A 81 1.83 21.06 -10.18
C TYR A 81 0.51 21.53 -9.54
N LEU A 82 -0.10 20.70 -8.72
CA LEU A 82 -1.28 21.02 -7.96
C LEU A 82 -0.92 21.19 -6.48
N THR A 83 -1.76 21.91 -5.74
CA THR A 83 -1.63 22.06 -4.30
C THR A 83 -1.98 20.75 -3.58
N VAL A 84 -1.70 20.68 -2.28
CA VAL A 84 -2.15 19.55 -1.43
C VAL A 84 -3.66 19.45 -1.45
N GLU A 85 -4.38 20.58 -1.31
CA GLU A 85 -5.83 20.64 -1.34
C GLU A 85 -6.42 20.14 -2.66
N ASP A 86 -5.85 20.57 -3.80
CA ASP A 86 -6.26 20.07 -5.11
C ASP A 86 -6.05 18.55 -5.24
N ASN A 87 -4.94 18.02 -4.72
CA ASN A 87 -4.69 16.59 -4.72
C ASN A 87 -5.67 15.83 -3.83
N ILE A 88 -6.08 16.39 -2.68
CA ILE A 88 -7.12 15.82 -1.80
C ILE A 88 -8.46 15.75 -2.57
N SER A 89 -8.82 16.83 -3.26
CA SER A 89 -10.05 16.88 -4.08
C SER A 89 -10.03 15.87 -5.21
N LEU A 90 -8.88 15.67 -5.89
CA LEU A 90 -8.72 14.64 -6.93
C LEU A 90 -8.84 13.21 -6.39
N LEU A 91 -8.58 12.99 -5.11
CA LEU A 91 -8.77 11.70 -4.45
C LEU A 91 -10.21 11.47 -4.00
N GLU A 92 -11.09 12.49 -4.17
CA GLU A 92 -12.48 12.48 -3.73
C GLU A 92 -12.65 12.23 -2.21
N VAL A 93 -11.66 12.64 -1.42
CA VAL A 93 -11.66 12.49 0.05
C VAL A 93 -11.82 13.82 0.78
N ASP A 94 -12.04 14.92 0.06
CA ASP A 94 -12.25 16.27 0.58
C ASP A 94 -13.44 16.39 1.52
N LYS A 95 -14.45 15.51 1.38
CA LYS A 95 -15.65 15.45 2.22
C LYS A 95 -15.60 14.36 3.30
N HIS A 96 -14.47 13.66 3.44
CA HIS A 96 -14.38 12.60 4.43
C HIS A 96 -14.38 13.19 5.85
N ILE A 97 -15.18 12.61 6.74
CA ILE A 97 -15.39 13.13 8.10
C ILE A 97 -14.09 13.26 8.90
N ASP A 98 -13.15 12.36 8.68
CA ASP A 98 -11.88 12.31 9.41
C ASP A 98 -10.76 13.12 8.74
N LEU A 99 -11.02 13.82 7.63
CA LEU A 99 -9.97 14.54 6.89
C LEU A 99 -9.18 15.50 7.81
N ASN A 100 -9.87 16.34 8.54
CA ASN A 100 -9.24 17.34 9.42
C ASN A 100 -8.41 16.68 10.53
N ILE A 101 -8.85 15.53 11.04
CA ILE A 101 -8.11 14.76 12.05
C ILE A 101 -6.77 14.29 11.49
N PHE A 102 -6.73 13.76 10.27
CA PHE A 102 -5.50 13.27 9.67
C PHE A 102 -4.62 14.39 9.13
N LEU A 103 -5.19 15.51 8.68
CA LEU A 103 -4.41 16.70 8.34
C LEU A 103 -3.65 17.24 9.55
N GLU A 104 -4.29 17.29 10.72
CA GLU A 104 -3.65 17.70 11.97
C GLU A 104 -2.59 16.69 12.43
N LYS A 105 -2.94 15.41 12.52
CA LYS A 105 -2.02 14.34 12.95
C LYS A 105 -0.75 14.26 12.08
N LEU A 106 -0.87 14.53 10.79
CA LEU A 106 0.23 14.49 9.83
C LEU A 106 0.91 15.87 9.64
N GLU A 107 0.47 16.91 10.33
CA GLU A 107 0.99 18.27 10.24
C GLU A 107 0.88 18.86 8.83
N LEU A 108 -0.24 18.62 8.14
CA LEU A 108 -0.49 19.07 6.77
C LEU A 108 -1.36 20.33 6.69
N ASN A 109 -2.00 20.76 7.78
CA ASN A 109 -2.95 21.89 7.79
C ASN A 109 -2.41 23.18 7.17
N ASN A 110 -1.13 23.50 7.45
CA ASN A 110 -0.48 24.73 6.96
C ASN A 110 0.15 24.55 5.56
N LEU A 111 -0.12 23.44 4.88
CA LEU A 111 0.47 23.10 3.59
C LEU A 111 -0.59 22.91 2.49
N LEU A 112 -1.87 23.15 2.79
CA LEU A 112 -2.98 22.89 1.88
C LEU A 112 -2.87 23.67 0.57
N ASP A 113 -2.44 24.91 0.63
CA ASP A 113 -2.24 25.83 -0.50
C ASP A 113 -0.86 25.70 -1.17
N VAL A 114 0.02 24.82 -0.64
CA VAL A 114 1.38 24.61 -1.16
C VAL A 114 1.34 23.60 -2.30
N MET A 115 1.99 23.94 -3.44
CA MET A 115 2.19 22.98 -4.53
C MET A 115 3.01 21.78 -4.07
N VAL A 116 2.60 20.57 -4.47
CA VAL A 116 3.28 19.33 -4.10
C VAL A 116 4.77 19.33 -4.50
N ALA A 117 5.13 19.96 -5.62
CA ALA A 117 6.52 20.11 -6.04
C ALA A 117 7.41 20.83 -5.02
N ASN A 118 6.83 21.69 -4.19
CA ASN A 118 7.55 22.48 -3.18
C ASN A 118 7.61 21.81 -1.81
N LEU A 119 6.98 20.66 -1.66
CA LEU A 119 7.00 19.87 -0.43
C LEU A 119 8.28 19.04 -0.32
N SER A 120 8.75 18.85 0.92
CA SER A 120 9.78 17.83 1.19
C SER A 120 9.24 16.42 0.84
N TYR A 121 10.15 15.46 0.61
CA TYR A 121 9.76 14.08 0.33
C TYR A 121 8.84 13.49 1.42
N GLY A 122 9.14 13.76 2.70
CA GLY A 122 8.32 13.31 3.83
C GLY A 122 6.92 13.94 3.81
N GLN A 123 6.79 15.23 3.52
CA GLN A 123 5.49 15.91 3.39
C GLN A 123 4.69 15.35 2.21
N GLN A 124 5.33 15.10 1.06
CA GLN A 124 4.68 14.43 -0.07
C GLN A 124 4.20 13.02 0.31
N LYS A 125 5.00 12.26 1.08
CA LYS A 125 4.62 10.93 1.55
C LYS A 125 3.42 10.99 2.50
N LYS A 126 3.43 11.92 3.47
CA LYS A 126 2.29 12.18 4.37
C LYS A 126 1.01 12.50 3.57
N SER A 127 1.10 13.40 2.59
CA SER A 127 -0.03 13.76 1.72
C SER A 127 -0.54 12.56 0.91
N ALA A 128 0.36 11.72 0.38
CA ALA A 128 -0.03 10.52 -0.35
C ALA A 128 -0.72 9.48 0.53
N LEU A 129 -0.39 9.43 1.82
CA LEU A 129 -0.98 8.50 2.79
C LEU A 129 -2.41 8.89 3.19
N LEU A 130 -2.87 10.13 2.96
CA LEU A 130 -4.27 10.50 3.20
C LEU A 130 -5.23 9.54 2.51
N ARG A 131 -4.90 9.03 1.31
CA ARG A 131 -5.71 8.01 0.63
C ARG A 131 -5.83 6.69 1.39
N VAL A 132 -4.86 6.35 2.25
CA VAL A 132 -4.93 5.14 3.10
C VAL A 132 -5.83 5.39 4.28
N PHE A 133 -5.67 6.55 4.93
CA PHE A 133 -6.42 6.90 6.12
C PHE A 133 -7.90 7.19 5.85
N LEU A 134 -8.21 7.71 4.67
CA LEU A 134 -9.54 8.20 4.29
C LEU A 134 -10.24 7.28 3.27
N ASN A 135 -9.78 6.04 3.14
CA ASN A 135 -10.33 5.10 2.17
C ASN A 135 -11.03 3.92 2.85
N ASP A 136 -12.23 3.62 2.38
CA ASP A 136 -13.00 2.45 2.85
C ASP A 136 -12.78 1.23 1.93
N SER A 137 -11.54 0.73 1.91
CA SER A 137 -11.17 -0.45 1.13
C SER A 137 -11.16 -1.71 1.96
N ASP A 138 -11.55 -2.83 1.36
CA ASP A 138 -11.47 -4.17 1.96
C ASP A 138 -10.02 -4.68 2.03
N LEU A 139 -9.17 -4.19 1.11
CA LEU A 139 -7.77 -4.59 0.98
C LEU A 139 -6.87 -3.37 0.80
N LEU A 140 -5.92 -3.21 1.71
CA LEU A 140 -4.84 -2.22 1.61
C LEU A 140 -3.58 -2.89 1.07
N VAL A 141 -3.02 -2.34 -0.01
CA VAL A 141 -1.79 -2.82 -0.66
C VAL A 141 -0.76 -1.69 -0.64
N LEU A 142 0.30 -1.85 0.14
CA LEU A 142 1.23 -0.77 0.47
C LEU A 142 2.66 -1.14 0.10
N ASP A 143 3.28 -0.35 -0.78
CA ASP A 143 4.66 -0.55 -1.22
C ASP A 143 5.59 0.44 -0.50
N GLU A 144 6.39 -0.08 0.45
CA GLU A 144 7.32 0.70 1.29
C GLU A 144 6.64 1.92 1.95
N PRO A 145 5.53 1.73 2.69
CA PRO A 145 4.71 2.85 3.14
C PRO A 145 5.41 3.78 4.14
N CYS A 146 6.41 3.27 4.88
CA CYS A 146 7.12 4.02 5.92
C CYS A 146 8.38 4.75 5.45
N VAL A 147 8.81 4.55 4.19
CA VAL A 147 10.00 5.22 3.66
C VAL A 147 9.76 6.72 3.59
N GLY A 148 10.68 7.49 4.21
CA GLY A 148 10.62 8.96 4.24
C GLY A 148 9.71 9.55 5.32
N LEU A 149 9.06 8.74 6.13
CA LEU A 149 8.28 9.22 7.28
C LEU A 149 9.16 9.42 8.51
N ASP A 150 8.87 10.46 9.27
CA ASP A 150 9.36 10.64 10.62
C ASP A 150 8.74 9.60 11.59
N LYS A 151 9.32 9.51 12.80
CA LYS A 151 8.90 8.52 13.80
C LYS A 151 7.42 8.67 14.19
N ASN A 152 6.94 9.90 14.32
CA ASN A 152 5.55 10.17 14.70
C ASN A 152 4.58 9.69 13.63
N SER A 153 4.79 10.09 12.37
CA SER A 153 3.97 9.68 11.24
C SER A 153 4.00 8.17 10.99
N LYS A 154 5.16 7.52 11.21
CA LYS A 154 5.26 6.06 11.18
C LYS A 154 4.40 5.42 12.25
N ASN A 155 4.41 5.92 13.49
CA ASN A 155 3.60 5.39 14.57
C ASN A 155 2.10 5.55 14.28
N ILE A 156 1.68 6.71 13.74
CA ILE A 156 0.31 6.96 13.33
C ILE A 156 -0.13 5.94 12.26
N LEU A 157 0.70 5.70 11.25
CA LEU A 157 0.40 4.73 10.21
C LEU A 157 0.30 3.31 10.78
N CYS A 158 1.27 2.87 11.59
CA CYS A 158 1.26 1.53 12.16
C CYS A 158 0.05 1.30 13.08
N SER A 159 -0.33 2.30 13.91
CA SER A 159 -1.54 2.23 14.73
C SER A 159 -2.77 2.07 13.85
N PHE A 160 -2.93 2.93 12.85
CA PHE A 160 -4.05 2.86 11.92
C PHE A 160 -4.15 1.50 11.22
N LEU A 161 -3.03 0.94 10.75
CA LEU A 161 -3.04 -0.36 10.06
C LEU A 161 -3.42 -1.51 11.00
N ARG A 162 -3.07 -1.44 12.29
CA ARG A 162 -3.54 -2.40 13.30
C ARG A 162 -5.05 -2.31 13.50
N ASP A 163 -5.57 -1.09 13.65
CA ASP A 163 -7.02 -0.85 13.79
C ASP A 163 -7.77 -1.39 12.56
N GLN A 164 -7.27 -1.15 11.34
CA GLN A 164 -7.87 -1.69 10.11
C GLN A 164 -7.88 -3.24 10.08
N LYS A 165 -6.82 -3.88 10.61
CA LYS A 165 -6.77 -5.34 10.73
C LYS A 165 -7.79 -5.87 11.74
N GLU A 166 -7.99 -5.18 12.89
CA GLU A 166 -9.02 -5.50 13.87
C GLU A 166 -10.42 -5.33 13.28
N ASP A 167 -10.62 -4.34 12.41
CA ASP A 167 -11.85 -4.09 11.64
C ASP A 167 -12.03 -5.10 10.48
N LYS A 168 -11.25 -6.19 10.47
CA LYS A 168 -11.31 -7.28 9.47
C LYS A 168 -10.90 -6.88 8.05
N LYS A 169 -10.25 -5.74 7.85
CA LYS A 169 -9.63 -5.42 6.57
C LYS A 169 -8.36 -6.25 6.37
N ALA A 170 -8.09 -6.58 5.13
CA ALA A 170 -6.89 -7.33 4.76
C ALA A 170 -5.75 -6.36 4.39
N LEU A 171 -4.52 -6.72 4.74
CA LEU A 171 -3.33 -5.91 4.46
C LEU A 171 -2.32 -6.72 3.66
N ILE A 172 -1.72 -6.11 2.65
CA ILE A 172 -0.49 -6.62 2.01
C ILE A 172 0.49 -5.46 1.93
N PHE A 173 1.71 -5.67 2.40
CA PHE A 173 2.71 -4.62 2.35
C PHE A 173 4.11 -5.16 2.08
N SER A 174 4.94 -4.35 1.43
CA SER A 174 6.39 -4.53 1.40
C SER A 174 7.02 -3.57 2.40
N SER A 175 8.08 -3.98 3.07
CA SER A 175 8.91 -3.09 3.89
C SER A 175 10.26 -3.72 4.19
N HIS A 176 11.32 -2.90 4.14
CA HIS A 176 12.63 -3.26 4.69
C HIS A 176 12.72 -3.00 6.20
N LEU A 177 11.82 -2.21 6.74
CA LEU A 177 11.71 -1.93 8.16
C LEU A 177 10.65 -2.84 8.78
N SER A 178 10.92 -3.32 9.99
CA SER A 178 9.87 -3.99 10.75
C SER A 178 8.73 -3.01 11.03
N LEU A 179 7.54 -3.35 10.56
CA LEU A 179 6.31 -2.75 11.01
C LEU A 179 5.81 -3.59 12.20
N ASP A 180 5.38 -2.92 13.24
CA ASP A 180 4.78 -3.57 14.41
C ASP A 180 3.34 -4.01 14.10
N ILE A 181 3.23 -4.94 13.13
CA ILE A 181 1.99 -5.54 12.65
C ILE A 181 2.22 -7.05 12.58
N ASP A 182 1.43 -7.79 13.35
CA ASP A 182 1.41 -9.25 13.27
C ASP A 182 0.96 -9.68 11.87
N SER A 183 1.85 -10.37 11.14
CA SER A 183 1.68 -10.69 9.72
C SER A 183 2.34 -12.01 9.33
N GLU A 184 1.72 -12.74 8.44
CA GLU A 184 2.37 -13.79 7.67
C GLU A 184 3.38 -13.15 6.69
N PHE A 185 4.35 -13.92 6.19
CA PHE A 185 5.31 -13.38 5.24
C PHE A 185 5.54 -14.29 4.04
N ILE A 186 5.84 -13.67 2.91
CA ILE A 186 6.34 -14.30 1.70
C ILE A 186 7.71 -13.72 1.41
N ASN A 187 8.72 -14.58 1.23
CA ASN A 187 10.05 -14.15 0.82
C ASN A 187 10.28 -14.49 -0.66
N LEU A 188 10.34 -13.47 -1.51
CA LEU A 188 10.49 -13.64 -2.96
C LEU A 188 11.87 -14.18 -3.35
N ASP A 189 12.92 -13.92 -2.56
CA ASP A 189 14.25 -14.46 -2.84
C ASP A 189 14.31 -16.01 -2.80
N LYS A 190 13.34 -16.63 -2.10
CA LYS A 190 13.21 -18.10 -1.99
C LYS A 190 12.32 -18.71 -3.09
N VAL A 191 11.68 -17.89 -3.92
CA VAL A 191 10.71 -18.33 -4.95
C VAL A 191 11.27 -18.15 -6.37
N THR A 192 12.49 -17.65 -6.49
CA THR A 192 13.19 -17.41 -7.77
C THR A 192 14.04 -18.59 -8.26
N SER A 193 14.13 -19.66 -7.48
CA SER A 193 14.93 -20.86 -7.81
C SER A 193 14.14 -21.92 -8.57
#